data_bfc967a800cd06b8e0474b6a485680c5
#
_entry.id   bfc967a800cd06b8e0474b6a485680c5
#
_cell.length_a   1.000
_cell.length_b   1.000
_cell.length_c   1.000
_cell.angle_alpha   90.00
_cell.angle_beta   90.00
_cell.angle_gamma   90.00
#
_symmetry.space_group_name_H-M   'P 1'
#
loop_
_entity.id
_entity.type
_entity.pdbx_description
1 polymer ?
#
loop_
_entity_poly.entity_id
_entity_poly.type
_entity_poly.pdbx_seq_one_letter_code
_entity_poly.pdbx_strand_id
1 'polypeptide(L)'
;QPDLERSLRHKLKRFEKVIISQNSEVYKTINHKNFSIIQYKNLKTKQIFSVKSKYVIGCDGANSFLRKQIKIEMEHLGFEQRWAVIDVILKTKKTNLPDRTIQYCNSKRPATYCRNVGKRRRWEIALKEEESEEQFFDSKTLWKFLSQWVSKDEAIIERKTVYTFQSAIANKWRRGRQLLVGDAAHLTPPFMGQGMCAGIRDASNLAWKISICCKKGHNEKLLDTYQSERSSNVKEYINTAMKMGELLNSIGGSKVSDTVYMEKDGTIKM
;
A
#
# COMPACT_ATOMS: atom_id res chain seq x y z
N GLN A 1 -4.24 -7.06 -8.14
CA GLN A 1 -5.09 -6.01 -7.50
C GLN A 1 -6.08 -5.38 -8.49
N PRO A 2 -5.73 -5.00 -9.75
CA PRO A 2 -6.67 -4.34 -10.67
C PRO A 2 -7.96 -5.13 -10.94
N ASP A 3 -7.86 -6.45 -11.05
CA ASP A 3 -9.03 -7.30 -11.30
C ASP A 3 -9.97 -7.38 -10.09
N LEU A 4 -9.39 -7.42 -8.88
CA LEU A 4 -10.17 -7.33 -7.64
C LEU A 4 -10.91 -5.99 -7.54
N GLU A 5 -10.22 -4.88 -7.81
CA GLU A 5 -10.82 -3.54 -7.81
C GLU A 5 -11.96 -3.44 -8.82
N ARG A 6 -11.75 -3.94 -10.05
CA ARG A 6 -12.78 -3.97 -11.09
C ARG A 6 -14.01 -4.75 -10.64
N SER A 7 -13.82 -5.92 -10.03
CA SER A 7 -14.88 -6.76 -9.49
C SER A 7 -15.66 -6.07 -8.37
N LEU A 8 -14.96 -5.39 -7.45
CA LEU A 8 -15.60 -4.62 -6.37
C LEU A 8 -16.42 -3.45 -6.94
N ARG A 9 -15.85 -2.68 -7.87
CA ARG A 9 -16.59 -1.58 -8.53
C ARG A 9 -17.82 -2.07 -9.29
N HIS A 10 -17.71 -3.21 -9.98
CA HIS A 10 -18.85 -3.82 -10.67
C HIS A 10 -19.96 -4.23 -9.67
N LYS A 11 -19.59 -4.83 -8.54
CA LYS A 11 -20.56 -5.18 -7.49
C LYS A 11 -21.22 -3.94 -6.88
N LEU A 12 -20.48 -2.85 -6.67
CA LEU A 12 -21.03 -1.61 -6.11
C LEU A 12 -22.12 -0.98 -6.99
N LYS A 13 -22.07 -1.16 -8.30
CA LYS A 13 -23.12 -0.66 -9.22
C LYS A 13 -24.51 -1.28 -8.98
N ARG A 14 -24.59 -2.39 -8.26
CA ARG A 14 -25.87 -3.04 -7.88
C ARG A 14 -26.59 -2.32 -6.73
N PHE A 15 -25.92 -1.36 -6.08
CA PHE A 15 -26.49 -0.61 -4.98
C PHE A 15 -26.86 0.78 -5.45
N GLU A 16 -28.15 1.04 -5.67
CA GLU A 16 -28.66 2.31 -6.20
C GLU A 16 -28.26 3.55 -5.37
N LYS A 17 -28.04 3.36 -4.06
CA LYS A 17 -27.63 4.44 -3.16
C LYS A 17 -26.12 4.70 -3.13
N VAL A 18 -25.33 3.96 -3.93
CA VAL A 18 -23.88 4.15 -4.03
C VAL A 18 -23.56 4.96 -5.28
N ILE A 19 -22.95 6.12 -5.08
CA ILE A 19 -22.49 7.00 -6.15
C ILE A 19 -20.97 6.91 -6.24
N ILE A 20 -20.43 6.56 -7.41
CA ILE A 20 -18.99 6.53 -7.68
C ILE A 20 -18.67 7.68 -8.63
N SER A 21 -17.99 8.70 -8.11
CA SER A 21 -17.56 9.87 -8.89
C SER A 21 -16.08 9.74 -9.24
N GLN A 22 -15.79 9.27 -10.47
CA GLN A 22 -14.42 9.21 -10.99
C GLN A 22 -13.98 10.57 -11.53
N ASN A 23 -12.67 10.77 -11.69
CA ASN A 23 -12.06 12.03 -12.09
C ASN A 23 -12.46 13.20 -11.18
N SER A 24 -12.61 12.92 -9.89
CA SER A 24 -13.03 13.90 -8.89
C SER A 24 -11.92 14.01 -7.83
N GLU A 25 -11.37 15.19 -7.70
CA GLU A 25 -10.30 15.51 -6.75
C GLU A 25 -10.87 16.32 -5.60
N VAL A 26 -10.77 15.77 -4.39
CA VAL A 26 -11.14 16.49 -3.16
C VAL A 26 -10.01 17.45 -2.81
N TYR A 27 -10.34 18.73 -2.67
CA TYR A 27 -9.37 19.77 -2.34
C TYR A 27 -9.66 20.50 -1.02
N LYS A 28 -10.83 20.27 -0.41
CA LYS A 28 -11.18 20.85 0.89
C LYS A 28 -12.19 19.99 1.63
N THR A 29 -12.01 19.87 2.94
CA THR A 29 -13.01 19.31 3.86
C THR A 29 -13.20 20.25 5.04
N ILE A 30 -14.45 20.38 5.53
CA ILE A 30 -14.80 21.21 6.68
C ILE A 30 -15.58 20.33 7.65
N ASN A 31 -15.09 20.24 8.88
CA ASN A 31 -15.75 19.45 9.92
C ASN A 31 -16.64 20.36 10.78
N HIS A 32 -17.91 20.02 10.87
CA HIS A 32 -18.88 20.65 11.77
C HIS A 32 -19.33 19.65 12.85
N LYS A 33 -19.95 20.14 13.90
CA LYS A 33 -20.46 19.31 15.01
C LYS A 33 -21.37 18.17 14.52
N ASN A 34 -22.26 18.44 13.56
CA ASN A 34 -23.30 17.49 13.13
C ASN A 34 -23.09 16.92 11.73
N PHE A 35 -22.17 17.44 10.94
CA PHE A 35 -21.89 17.03 9.55
C PHE A 35 -20.48 17.46 9.13
N SER A 36 -20.05 16.99 7.99
CA SER A 36 -18.87 17.50 7.30
C SER A 36 -19.25 17.96 5.89
N ILE A 37 -18.50 18.92 5.35
CA ILE A 37 -18.61 19.36 3.96
C ILE A 37 -17.36 18.89 3.23
N ILE A 38 -17.55 18.34 2.04
CA ILE A 38 -16.49 17.94 1.11
C ILE A 38 -16.61 18.80 -0.13
N GLN A 39 -15.55 19.46 -0.53
CA GLN A 39 -15.47 20.16 -1.80
C GLN A 39 -14.52 19.42 -2.73
N TYR A 40 -14.99 19.13 -3.94
CA TYR A 40 -14.21 18.44 -4.94
C TYR A 40 -14.39 19.06 -6.32
N LYS A 41 -13.38 18.88 -7.17
CA LYS A 41 -13.34 19.34 -8.56
C LYS A 41 -13.39 18.15 -9.49
N ASN A 42 -14.28 18.17 -10.47
CA ASN A 42 -14.21 17.22 -11.57
C ASN A 42 -13.05 17.60 -12.49
N LEU A 43 -12.08 16.70 -12.66
CA LEU A 43 -10.85 16.98 -13.40
C LEU A 43 -11.07 17.15 -14.90
N LYS A 44 -12.17 16.57 -15.46
CA LYS A 44 -12.54 16.70 -16.88
C LYS A 44 -13.32 17.98 -17.15
N THR A 45 -14.40 18.21 -16.41
CA THR A 45 -15.29 19.36 -16.65
C THR A 45 -14.83 20.63 -15.93
N LYS A 46 -13.87 20.52 -15.01
CA LYS A 46 -13.39 21.60 -14.14
C LYS A 46 -14.44 22.16 -13.18
N GLN A 47 -15.64 21.62 -13.15
CA GLN A 47 -16.71 22.03 -12.24
C GLN A 47 -16.38 21.70 -10.80
N ILE A 48 -16.80 22.56 -9.89
CA ILE A 48 -16.64 22.43 -8.45
C ILE A 48 -17.97 22.00 -7.84
N PHE A 49 -17.90 21.03 -6.94
CA PHE A 49 -19.05 20.50 -6.22
C PHE A 49 -18.81 20.58 -4.71
N SER A 50 -19.91 20.73 -3.98
CA SER A 50 -19.92 20.70 -2.51
C SER A 50 -20.94 19.68 -2.03
N VAL A 51 -20.52 18.75 -1.18
CA VAL A 51 -21.37 17.70 -0.62
C VAL A 51 -21.36 17.77 0.89
N LYS A 52 -22.56 17.79 1.47
CA LYS A 52 -22.76 17.67 2.92
C LYS A 52 -22.93 16.19 3.27
N SER A 53 -22.13 15.69 4.23
CA SER A 53 -22.17 14.28 4.65
C SER A 53 -22.17 14.14 6.18
N LYS A 54 -22.68 13.01 6.68
CA LYS A 54 -22.58 12.70 8.12
C LYS A 54 -21.15 12.40 8.55
N TYR A 55 -20.39 11.74 7.68
CA TYR A 55 -19.00 11.36 7.91
C TYR A 55 -18.18 11.47 6.63
N VAL A 56 -16.88 11.71 6.75
CA VAL A 56 -15.88 11.63 5.69
C VAL A 56 -14.86 10.57 6.08
N ILE A 57 -14.57 9.67 5.16
CA ILE A 57 -13.63 8.58 5.39
C ILE A 57 -12.53 8.68 4.35
N GLY A 58 -11.30 8.98 4.79
CA GLY A 58 -10.10 9.05 3.98
C GLY A 58 -9.53 7.66 3.76
N CYS A 59 -9.71 7.14 2.55
CA CYS A 59 -9.03 5.94 2.03
C CYS A 59 -8.06 6.37 0.93
N ASP A 60 -7.41 7.52 1.09
CA ASP A 60 -6.67 8.28 0.09
C ASP A 60 -5.15 8.01 0.13
N GLY A 61 -4.76 6.90 0.80
CA GLY A 61 -3.43 6.32 0.70
C GLY A 61 -2.36 7.04 1.52
N ALA A 62 -1.11 6.65 1.29
CA ALA A 62 0.07 7.08 2.04
C ALA A 62 0.21 8.62 2.14
N ASN A 63 -0.09 9.31 1.06
CA ASN A 63 -0.01 10.78 0.96
C ASN A 63 -1.31 11.48 1.35
N SER A 64 -2.19 10.83 2.10
CA SER A 64 -3.54 11.24 2.43
C SER A 64 -3.73 12.75 2.55
N PHE A 65 -4.55 13.30 1.66
CA PHE A 65 -4.99 14.67 1.71
C PHE A 65 -5.84 14.92 2.97
N LEU A 66 -6.77 13.99 3.29
CA LEU A 66 -7.62 14.14 4.45
C LEU A 66 -6.81 14.20 5.75
N ARG A 67 -5.82 13.31 5.92
CA ARG A 67 -4.94 13.31 7.11
C ARG A 67 -4.27 14.68 7.29
N LYS A 68 -3.67 15.22 6.22
CA LYS A 68 -3.03 16.54 6.22
C LYS A 68 -4.03 17.67 6.52
N GLN A 69 -5.20 17.62 5.88
CA GLN A 69 -6.26 18.62 6.06
C GLN A 69 -6.78 18.69 7.51
N ILE A 70 -6.89 17.55 8.18
CA ILE A 70 -7.31 17.47 9.58
C ILE A 70 -6.14 17.54 10.57
N LYS A 71 -4.92 17.84 10.09
CA LYS A 71 -3.71 18.03 10.90
C LYS A 71 -3.45 16.86 11.86
N ILE A 72 -3.49 15.66 11.32
CA ILE A 72 -3.09 14.44 12.02
C ILE A 72 -1.68 14.07 11.54
N GLU A 73 -0.78 13.87 12.48
CA GLU A 73 0.62 13.54 12.25
C GLU A 73 0.83 12.03 12.19
N MET A 74 1.89 11.62 11.49
CA MET A 74 2.37 10.25 11.46
C MET A 74 3.52 10.10 12.44
N GLU A 75 3.47 9.07 13.26
CA GLU A 75 4.58 8.58 14.06
C GLU A 75 5.39 7.59 13.20
N HIS A 76 6.64 7.92 12.90
CA HIS A 76 7.55 7.04 12.17
C HIS A 76 8.15 6.00 13.12
N LEU A 77 8.18 4.74 12.68
CA LEU A 77 8.61 3.60 13.49
C LEU A 77 10.02 3.10 13.12
N GLY A 78 10.78 3.91 12.39
CA GLY A 78 12.21 3.71 12.17
C GLY A 78 12.60 2.91 10.92
N PHE A 79 11.65 2.50 10.07
CA PHE A 79 11.98 1.85 8.82
C PHE A 79 11.69 2.78 7.64
N GLU A 80 12.69 2.99 6.78
CA GLU A 80 12.55 3.67 5.51
C GLU A 80 13.52 3.05 4.49
N GLN A 81 13.02 2.60 3.34
CA GLN A 81 13.83 2.07 2.25
C GLN A 81 13.25 2.41 0.88
N ARG A 82 14.12 2.73 -0.06
CA ARG A 82 13.77 2.99 -1.45
C ARG A 82 13.90 1.73 -2.29
N TRP A 83 12.85 1.40 -3.02
CA TRP A 83 12.79 0.20 -3.87
C TRP A 83 12.32 0.56 -5.27
N ALA A 84 13.07 0.15 -6.28
CA ALA A 84 12.64 0.20 -7.67
C ALA A 84 11.64 -0.93 -7.94
N VAL A 85 10.46 -0.59 -8.40
CA VAL A 85 9.42 -1.53 -8.79
C VAL A 85 9.28 -1.51 -10.31
N ILE A 86 9.53 -2.65 -10.93
CA ILE A 86 9.59 -2.81 -12.39
C ILE A 86 8.56 -3.86 -12.79
N ASP A 87 7.52 -3.42 -13.47
CA ASP A 87 6.51 -4.29 -14.07
C ASP A 87 6.86 -4.55 -15.54
N VAL A 88 6.87 -5.80 -15.94
CA VAL A 88 7.11 -6.18 -17.34
C VAL A 88 6.01 -7.11 -17.86
N ILE A 89 5.82 -7.08 -19.19
CA ILE A 89 4.97 -8.01 -19.93
C ILE A 89 5.88 -8.90 -20.75
N LEU A 90 5.83 -10.21 -20.52
CA LEU A 90 6.54 -11.20 -21.34
C LEU A 90 5.94 -11.25 -22.74
N LYS A 91 6.76 -11.19 -23.77
CA LYS A 91 6.34 -11.34 -25.19
C LYS A 91 5.85 -12.75 -25.44
N THR A 92 6.58 -13.74 -24.90
CA THR A 92 6.27 -15.16 -25.01
C THR A 92 6.18 -15.81 -23.64
N LYS A 93 5.75 -17.06 -23.56
CA LYS A 93 5.79 -17.83 -22.32
C LYS A 93 7.25 -18.22 -22.05
N LYS A 94 7.81 -17.68 -20.95
CA LYS A 94 9.16 -18.02 -20.50
C LYS A 94 9.05 -19.11 -19.42
N THR A 95 9.61 -20.28 -19.69
CA THR A 95 9.48 -21.47 -18.82
C THR A 95 10.51 -21.52 -17.69
N ASN A 96 11.63 -20.81 -17.82
CA ASN A 96 12.72 -20.78 -16.83
C ASN A 96 12.52 -19.73 -15.71
N LEU A 97 11.42 -18.95 -15.74
CA LEU A 97 11.07 -18.10 -14.62
C LEU A 97 10.27 -18.90 -13.59
N PRO A 98 10.52 -18.69 -12.28
CA PRO A 98 9.79 -19.36 -11.22
C PRO A 98 8.26 -19.13 -11.34
N ASP A 99 7.48 -20.18 -11.06
CA ASP A 99 6.00 -20.08 -11.04
C ASP A 99 5.45 -19.62 -9.68
N ARG A 100 6.28 -19.04 -8.86
CA ARG A 100 5.98 -18.48 -7.52
C ARG A 100 6.74 -17.20 -7.31
N THR A 101 6.36 -16.45 -6.29
CA THR A 101 7.11 -15.27 -5.81
C THR A 101 8.39 -15.75 -5.13
N ILE A 102 9.51 -15.12 -5.42
CA ILE A 102 10.83 -15.43 -4.85
C ILE A 102 11.40 -14.17 -4.21
N GLN A 103 11.86 -14.31 -2.98
CA GLN A 103 12.66 -13.30 -2.31
C GLN A 103 14.14 -13.64 -2.46
N TYR A 104 14.90 -12.75 -3.09
CA TYR A 104 16.36 -12.86 -3.19
C TYR A 104 16.99 -12.11 -2.02
N CYS A 105 17.46 -12.88 -1.03
CA CYS A 105 18.08 -12.36 0.18
C CYS A 105 19.58 -12.11 -0.05
N ASN A 106 19.89 -11.12 -0.86
CA ASN A 106 21.26 -10.69 -1.11
C ASN A 106 21.52 -9.40 -0.33
N SER A 107 22.43 -9.46 0.68
CA SER A 107 22.76 -8.31 1.53
C SER A 107 23.24 -7.07 0.76
N LYS A 108 23.86 -7.27 -0.42
CA LYS A 108 24.31 -6.15 -1.26
C LYS A 108 23.17 -5.53 -2.07
N ARG A 109 22.16 -6.34 -2.46
CA ARG A 109 21.03 -5.91 -3.28
C ARG A 109 19.83 -6.84 -3.09
N PRO A 110 19.03 -6.69 -2.04
CA PRO A 110 17.82 -7.46 -1.88
C PRO A 110 16.86 -7.21 -3.05
N ALA A 111 16.19 -8.27 -3.51
CA ALA A 111 15.22 -8.17 -4.58
C ALA A 111 14.08 -9.18 -4.39
N THR A 112 12.91 -8.83 -4.87
CA THR A 112 11.73 -9.70 -4.90
C THR A 112 11.28 -9.88 -6.34
N TYR A 113 11.13 -11.12 -6.77
CA TYR A 113 10.44 -11.47 -8.00
C TYR A 113 8.99 -11.82 -7.68
N CYS A 114 8.03 -11.15 -8.32
CA CYS A 114 6.61 -11.44 -8.19
C CYS A 114 6.08 -12.03 -9.49
N ARG A 115 5.56 -13.24 -9.39
CA ARG A 115 5.09 -14.02 -10.54
C ARG A 115 3.92 -13.35 -11.27
N ASN A 116 3.05 -12.60 -10.63
CA ASN A 116 1.88 -11.93 -11.18
C ASN A 116 1.01 -12.79 -12.12
N VAL A 117 -0.15 -12.27 -12.56
CA VAL A 117 -1.11 -13.00 -13.40
C VAL A 117 -0.74 -12.90 -14.88
N GLY A 118 -0.95 -14.01 -15.62
CA GLY A 118 -0.73 -14.07 -17.08
C GLY A 118 0.73 -13.87 -17.46
N LYS A 119 0.99 -12.96 -18.40
CA LYS A 119 2.33 -12.63 -18.88
C LYS A 119 3.02 -11.54 -18.05
N ARG A 120 2.36 -10.95 -17.04
CA ARG A 120 2.96 -9.92 -16.20
C ARG A 120 3.92 -10.53 -15.20
N ARG A 121 5.05 -9.85 -15.01
CA ARG A 121 6.06 -10.15 -13.99
C ARG A 121 6.47 -8.85 -13.33
N ARG A 122 6.89 -8.92 -12.07
CA ARG A 122 7.40 -7.77 -11.35
C ARG A 122 8.70 -8.11 -10.66
N TRP A 123 9.61 -7.17 -10.69
CA TRP A 123 10.80 -7.17 -9.83
C TRP A 123 10.75 -5.92 -8.93
N GLU A 124 11.00 -6.15 -7.68
CA GLU A 124 11.19 -5.11 -6.68
C GLU A 124 12.64 -5.20 -6.22
N ILE A 125 13.42 -4.14 -6.40
CA ILE A 125 14.88 -4.15 -6.21
C ILE A 125 15.23 -3.00 -5.26
N ALA A 126 15.91 -3.31 -4.15
CA ALA A 126 16.36 -2.29 -3.21
C ALA A 126 17.35 -1.34 -3.90
N LEU A 127 17.11 -0.04 -3.76
CA LEU A 127 18.04 1.01 -4.17
C LEU A 127 19.01 1.31 -3.03
N LYS A 128 20.26 1.58 -3.38
CA LYS A 128 21.23 2.12 -2.45
C LYS A 128 20.99 3.61 -2.24
N GLU A 129 21.51 4.16 -1.15
CA GLU A 129 21.32 5.58 -0.81
C GLU A 129 21.85 6.51 -1.89
N GLU A 130 23.01 6.17 -2.46
CA GLU A 130 23.71 6.96 -3.50
C GLU A 130 23.06 6.85 -4.90
N GLU A 131 22.13 5.95 -5.12
CA GLU A 131 21.51 5.74 -6.44
C GLU A 131 20.34 6.68 -6.66
N SER A 132 20.39 7.47 -7.74
CA SER A 132 19.22 8.24 -8.18
C SER A 132 18.25 7.39 -9.00
N GLU A 133 16.99 7.82 -9.05
CA GLU A 133 15.95 7.17 -9.85
C GLU A 133 16.29 7.22 -11.33
N GLU A 134 16.79 8.36 -11.82
CA GLU A 134 17.17 8.54 -13.23
C GLU A 134 18.30 7.59 -13.63
N GLN A 135 19.34 7.49 -12.81
CA GLN A 135 20.49 6.59 -13.07
C GLN A 135 20.07 5.13 -13.08
N PHE A 136 19.23 4.72 -12.12
CA PHE A 136 18.76 3.35 -12.04
C PHE A 136 17.84 2.97 -13.21
N PHE A 137 16.98 3.90 -13.64
CA PHE A 137 16.04 3.70 -14.74
C PHE A 137 16.59 4.05 -16.11
N ASP A 138 17.87 4.42 -16.22
CA ASP A 138 18.55 4.41 -17.51
C ASP A 138 18.41 3.04 -18.18
N SER A 139 18.10 3.04 -19.47
CA SER A 139 17.73 1.80 -20.18
C SER A 139 18.82 0.75 -20.13
N LYS A 140 20.10 1.14 -20.22
CA LYS A 140 21.24 0.22 -20.18
C LYS A 140 21.38 -0.39 -18.78
N THR A 141 21.32 0.43 -17.74
CA THR A 141 21.44 0.05 -16.34
C THR A 141 20.31 -0.87 -15.94
N LEU A 142 19.06 -0.51 -16.24
CA LEU A 142 17.88 -1.28 -15.89
C LEU A 142 17.90 -2.68 -16.53
N TRP A 143 18.18 -2.78 -17.82
CA TRP A 143 18.25 -4.08 -18.50
C TRP A 143 19.44 -4.91 -18.06
N LYS A 144 20.55 -4.30 -17.63
CA LYS A 144 21.66 -5.01 -16.99
C LYS A 144 21.21 -5.69 -15.69
N PHE A 145 20.40 -5.03 -14.87
CA PHE A 145 19.83 -5.66 -13.66
C PHE A 145 18.85 -6.79 -13.99
N LEU A 146 17.99 -6.59 -14.99
CA LEU A 146 16.99 -7.59 -15.37
C LEU A 146 17.58 -8.77 -16.15
N SER A 147 18.78 -8.63 -16.74
CA SER A 147 19.37 -9.64 -17.65
C SER A 147 19.54 -11.02 -17.02
N GLN A 148 19.69 -11.10 -15.69
CA GLN A 148 19.77 -12.38 -14.98
C GLN A 148 18.46 -13.18 -15.03
N TRP A 149 17.34 -12.53 -15.36
CA TRP A 149 16.02 -13.16 -15.42
C TRP A 149 15.37 -13.04 -16.80
N VAL A 150 15.48 -11.88 -17.43
CA VAL A 150 14.77 -11.57 -18.66
C VAL A 150 15.52 -10.52 -19.49
N SER A 151 15.50 -10.69 -20.82
CA SER A 151 16.11 -9.77 -21.79
C SER A 151 15.08 -8.83 -22.43
N LYS A 152 15.59 -7.82 -23.17
CA LYS A 152 14.76 -6.91 -23.98
C LYS A 152 13.96 -7.63 -25.07
N ASP A 153 14.50 -8.76 -25.57
CA ASP A 153 13.85 -9.53 -26.63
C ASP A 153 12.68 -10.36 -26.07
N GLU A 154 12.73 -10.70 -24.78
CA GLU A 154 11.73 -11.53 -24.10
C GLU A 154 10.62 -10.73 -23.41
N ALA A 155 10.85 -9.46 -23.08
CA ALA A 155 9.88 -8.65 -22.33
C ALA A 155 9.85 -7.18 -22.73
N ILE A 156 8.75 -6.54 -22.37
CA ILE A 156 8.52 -5.09 -22.51
C ILE A 156 8.30 -4.54 -21.10
N ILE A 157 8.94 -3.42 -20.76
CA ILE A 157 8.67 -2.70 -19.52
C ILE A 157 7.30 -2.04 -19.62
N GLU A 158 6.36 -2.45 -18.78
CA GLU A 158 5.02 -1.86 -18.66
C GLU A 158 5.06 -0.62 -17.76
N ARG A 159 5.81 -0.70 -16.66
CA ARG A 159 5.94 0.38 -15.67
C ARG A 159 7.25 0.26 -14.92
N LYS A 160 7.82 1.41 -14.57
CA LYS A 160 8.94 1.53 -13.66
C LYS A 160 8.70 2.70 -12.72
N THR A 161 8.99 2.54 -11.45
CA THR A 161 8.81 3.59 -10.42
C THR A 161 9.62 3.25 -9.18
N VAL A 162 10.00 4.26 -8.41
CA VAL A 162 10.58 4.09 -7.08
C VAL A 162 9.49 4.29 -6.04
N TYR A 163 9.40 3.39 -5.10
CA TYR A 163 8.62 3.54 -3.87
C TYR A 163 9.56 3.71 -2.68
N THR A 164 9.26 4.66 -1.82
CA THR A 164 9.84 4.73 -0.50
C THR A 164 8.90 4.00 0.46
N PHE A 165 9.31 2.82 0.89
CA PHE A 165 8.59 2.06 1.88
C PHE A 165 8.94 2.57 3.27
N GLN A 166 7.92 2.86 4.06
CA GLN A 166 8.04 3.42 5.39
C GLN A 166 7.22 2.62 6.39
N SER A 167 7.64 2.62 7.63
CA SER A 167 6.85 2.19 8.77
C SER A 167 6.36 3.42 9.53
N ALA A 168 5.06 3.64 9.52
CA ALA A 168 4.48 4.79 10.24
C ALA A 168 3.02 4.52 10.63
N ILE A 169 2.57 5.19 11.67
CA ILE A 169 1.18 5.12 12.14
C ILE A 169 0.68 6.51 12.51
N ALA A 170 -0.53 6.86 12.11
CA ALA A 170 -1.16 8.11 12.51
C ALA A 170 -1.42 8.11 14.03
N ASN A 171 -1.07 9.21 14.70
CA ASN A 171 -1.29 9.36 16.14
C ASN A 171 -2.77 9.37 16.52
N LYS A 172 -3.63 9.80 15.59
CA LYS A 172 -5.09 9.73 15.67
C LYS A 172 -5.66 9.26 14.35
N TRP A 173 -6.72 8.44 14.40
CA TRP A 173 -7.39 7.94 13.20
C TRP A 173 -8.72 8.64 12.95
N ARG A 174 -9.07 9.58 13.81
CA ARG A 174 -10.30 10.38 13.73
C ARG A 174 -10.10 11.80 14.26
N ARG A 175 -10.76 12.75 13.61
CA ARG A 175 -11.02 14.09 14.15
C ARG A 175 -12.47 14.47 13.86
N GLY A 176 -13.32 14.47 14.89
CA GLY A 176 -14.75 14.71 14.74
C GLY A 176 -15.41 13.65 13.83
N ARG A 177 -15.94 14.08 12.70
CA ARG A 177 -16.64 13.22 11.74
C ARG A 177 -15.78 12.81 10.54
N GLN A 178 -14.49 13.02 10.64
CA GLN A 178 -13.51 12.69 9.61
C GLN A 178 -12.57 11.61 10.14
N LEU A 179 -12.49 10.48 9.41
CA LEU A 179 -11.78 9.26 9.81
C LEU A 179 -10.80 8.81 8.74
N LEU A 180 -9.74 8.12 9.14
CA LEU A 180 -8.70 7.59 8.26
C LEU A 180 -8.74 6.06 8.25
N VAL A 181 -8.49 5.45 7.08
CA VAL A 181 -8.54 4.00 6.87
C VAL A 181 -7.37 3.56 5.99
N GLY A 182 -6.76 2.42 6.32
CA GLY A 182 -5.67 1.84 5.56
C GLY A 182 -4.44 2.74 5.52
N ASP A 183 -3.79 2.85 4.36
CA ASP A 183 -2.55 3.63 4.20
C ASP A 183 -2.70 5.12 4.55
N ALA A 184 -3.91 5.64 4.63
CA ALA A 184 -4.15 6.97 5.18
C ALA A 184 -3.88 7.06 6.68
N ALA A 185 -4.03 5.95 7.41
CA ALA A 185 -3.83 5.84 8.84
C ALA A 185 -2.51 5.17 9.24
N HIS A 186 -1.97 4.27 8.41
CA HIS A 186 -0.74 3.53 8.72
C HIS A 186 -0.02 3.02 7.49
N LEU A 187 1.30 3.02 7.52
CA LEU A 187 2.19 2.53 6.48
C LEU A 187 2.94 1.32 6.97
N THR A 188 2.87 0.23 6.21
CA THR A 188 3.51 -1.04 6.55
C THR A 188 4.53 -1.39 5.47
N PRO A 189 5.77 -1.77 5.84
CA PRO A 189 6.73 -2.31 4.89
C PRO A 189 6.17 -3.53 4.14
N PRO A 190 6.56 -3.76 2.89
CA PRO A 190 5.89 -4.73 2.01
C PRO A 190 6.22 -6.19 2.29
N PHE A 191 7.18 -6.50 3.16
CA PHE A 191 7.78 -7.83 3.36
C PHE A 191 6.79 -8.96 3.71
N MET A 192 5.64 -8.63 4.28
CA MET A 192 4.58 -9.60 4.57
C MET A 192 3.37 -9.50 3.62
N GLY A 193 3.36 -8.53 2.70
CA GLY A 193 2.24 -8.31 1.77
C GLY A 193 0.90 -7.99 2.45
N GLN A 194 0.88 -7.46 3.68
CA GLN A 194 -0.33 -7.31 4.50
C GLN A 194 -1.00 -5.94 4.44
N GLY A 195 -0.42 -4.93 3.78
CA GLY A 195 -0.96 -3.56 3.74
C GLY A 195 -2.41 -3.50 3.27
N MET A 196 -2.72 -4.10 2.11
CA MET A 196 -4.08 -4.16 1.59
C MET A 196 -5.03 -4.90 2.55
N CYS A 197 -4.59 -6.02 3.11
CA CYS A 197 -5.41 -6.81 4.05
C CYS A 197 -5.69 -6.03 5.35
N ALA A 198 -4.73 -5.27 5.85
CA ALA A 198 -4.91 -4.40 7.00
C ALA A 198 -5.96 -3.33 6.71
N GLY A 199 -5.88 -2.65 5.57
CA GLY A 199 -6.88 -1.66 5.15
C GLY A 199 -8.29 -2.24 4.98
N ILE A 200 -8.41 -3.48 4.46
CA ILE A 200 -9.72 -4.18 4.38
C ILE A 200 -10.28 -4.47 5.78
N ARG A 201 -9.43 -4.89 6.73
CA ARG A 201 -9.86 -5.11 8.13
C ARG A 201 -10.29 -3.81 8.79
N ASP A 202 -9.61 -2.70 8.54
CA ASP A 202 -9.99 -1.38 9.01
C ASP A 202 -11.35 -0.96 8.47
N ALA A 203 -11.54 -1.08 7.15
CA ALA A 203 -12.81 -0.77 6.51
C ALA A 203 -13.96 -1.61 7.06
N SER A 204 -13.73 -2.91 7.26
CA SER A 204 -14.71 -3.82 7.86
C SER A 204 -15.06 -3.44 9.29
N ASN A 205 -14.06 -3.11 10.12
CA ASN A 205 -14.27 -2.68 11.50
C ASN A 205 -15.04 -1.37 11.58
N LEU A 206 -14.71 -0.40 10.74
CA LEU A 206 -15.34 0.92 10.74
C LEU A 206 -16.74 0.92 10.14
N ALA A 207 -17.00 0.12 9.11
CA ALA A 207 -18.25 0.16 8.34
C ALA A 207 -19.50 -0.05 9.19
N TRP A 208 -19.50 -1.07 10.06
CA TRP A 208 -20.65 -1.34 10.94
C TRP A 208 -20.82 -0.26 12.00
N LYS A 209 -19.75 0.32 12.53
CA LYS A 209 -19.79 1.43 13.49
C LYS A 209 -20.42 2.67 12.88
N ILE A 210 -20.00 3.02 11.66
CA ILE A 210 -20.61 4.11 10.89
C ILE A 210 -22.09 3.83 10.60
N SER A 211 -22.44 2.59 10.24
CA SER A 211 -23.85 2.20 10.01
C SER A 211 -24.70 2.44 11.24
N ILE A 212 -24.24 2.03 12.43
CA ILE A 212 -24.94 2.28 13.70
C ILE A 212 -25.07 3.78 13.94
N CYS A 213 -23.98 4.54 13.80
CA CYS A 213 -24.00 5.98 14.00
C CYS A 213 -24.91 6.72 13.01
N CYS A 214 -25.05 6.23 11.79
CA CYS A 214 -25.98 6.78 10.81
C CYS A 214 -27.45 6.51 11.13
N LYS A 215 -27.75 5.35 11.73
CA LYS A 215 -29.13 4.89 12.06
C LYS A 215 -29.60 5.40 13.43
N LYS A 216 -28.74 5.31 14.45
CA LYS A 216 -29.11 5.55 15.85
C LYS A 216 -28.58 6.90 16.40
N GLY A 217 -27.89 7.67 15.58
CA GLY A 217 -27.25 8.92 15.98
C GLY A 217 -25.76 8.78 16.25
N HIS A 218 -25.08 9.93 16.24
CA HIS A 218 -23.62 9.99 16.43
C HIS A 218 -23.22 9.49 17.82
N ASN A 219 -22.25 8.58 17.86
CA ASN A 219 -21.71 8.03 19.09
C ASN A 219 -20.16 8.08 19.03
N GLU A 220 -19.59 9.04 19.73
CA GLU A 220 -18.13 9.24 19.76
C GLU A 220 -17.42 8.05 20.39
N LYS A 221 -17.92 7.54 21.51
CA LYS A 221 -17.31 6.40 22.21
C LYS A 221 -17.20 5.17 21.30
N LEU A 222 -18.25 4.88 20.53
CA LEU A 222 -18.22 3.79 19.55
C LEU A 222 -17.20 4.02 18.43
N LEU A 223 -17.09 5.27 17.94
CA LEU A 223 -16.14 5.59 16.87
C LEU A 223 -14.68 5.58 17.37
N ASP A 224 -14.45 5.91 18.64
CA ASP A 224 -13.12 5.88 19.24
C ASP A 224 -12.59 4.44 19.40
N THR A 225 -13.49 3.45 19.57
CA THR A 225 -13.06 2.05 19.61
C THR A 225 -12.46 1.57 18.28
N TYR A 226 -12.72 2.24 17.17
CA TYR A 226 -12.10 1.91 15.89
C TYR A 226 -10.57 1.94 15.97
N GLN A 227 -10.01 3.03 16.46
CA GLN A 227 -8.55 3.14 16.59
C GLN A 227 -8.00 2.16 17.64
N SER A 228 -8.62 2.05 18.83
CA SER A 228 -8.11 1.18 19.90
C SER A 228 -8.14 -0.30 19.51
N GLU A 229 -9.14 -0.75 18.76
CA GLU A 229 -9.26 -2.13 18.29
C GLU A 229 -8.28 -2.45 17.14
N ARG A 230 -7.97 -1.46 16.29
CA ARG A 230 -7.17 -1.70 15.09
C ARG A 230 -5.69 -1.36 15.27
N SER A 231 -5.37 -0.29 16.00
CA SER A 231 -3.99 0.23 16.04
C SER A 231 -3.01 -0.74 16.69
N SER A 232 -3.39 -1.49 17.73
CA SER A 232 -2.52 -2.49 18.36
C SER A 232 -2.15 -3.60 17.39
N ASN A 233 -3.15 -4.14 16.69
CA ASN A 233 -2.94 -5.16 15.67
C ASN A 233 -2.08 -4.65 14.49
N VAL A 234 -2.30 -3.40 14.06
CA VAL A 234 -1.49 -2.79 13.00
C VAL A 234 -0.05 -2.57 13.45
N LYS A 235 0.19 -2.10 14.68
CA LYS A 235 1.55 -1.97 15.24
C LYS A 235 2.30 -3.31 15.28
N GLU A 236 1.61 -4.38 15.66
CA GLU A 236 2.18 -5.73 15.65
C GLU A 236 2.59 -6.17 14.23
N TYR A 237 1.73 -5.93 13.24
CA TYR A 237 2.06 -6.19 11.83
C TYR A 237 3.26 -5.39 11.35
N ILE A 238 3.30 -4.09 11.65
CA ILE A 238 4.41 -3.22 11.24
C ILE A 238 5.72 -3.72 11.86
N ASN A 239 5.72 -4.00 13.17
CA ASN A 239 6.89 -4.50 13.87
C ASN A 239 7.38 -5.84 13.31
N THR A 240 6.46 -6.76 13.02
CA THR A 240 6.79 -8.06 12.41
C THR A 240 7.34 -7.88 11.00
N ALA A 241 6.75 -6.99 10.19
CA ALA A 241 7.23 -6.71 8.84
C ALA A 241 8.62 -6.04 8.86
N MET A 242 8.90 -5.17 9.83
CA MET A 242 10.23 -4.57 10.01
C MET A 242 11.28 -5.64 10.35
N LYS A 243 11.01 -6.49 11.34
CA LYS A 243 11.90 -7.60 11.71
C LYS A 243 12.15 -8.55 10.54
N MET A 244 11.11 -8.85 9.76
CA MET A 244 11.25 -9.65 8.55
C MET A 244 12.16 -8.94 7.51
N GLY A 245 11.99 -7.64 7.32
CA GLY A 245 12.84 -6.84 6.44
C GLY A 245 14.30 -6.82 6.87
N GLU A 246 14.56 -6.65 8.17
CA GLU A 246 15.92 -6.73 8.74
C GLU A 246 16.54 -8.11 8.48
N LEU A 247 15.78 -9.19 8.75
CA LEU A 247 16.21 -10.56 8.49
C LEU A 247 16.55 -10.75 7.00
N LEU A 248 15.67 -10.38 6.10
CA LEU A 248 15.86 -10.52 4.65
C LEU A 248 17.06 -9.73 4.12
N ASN A 249 17.37 -8.59 4.73
CA ASN A 249 18.50 -7.76 4.37
C ASN A 249 19.83 -8.27 4.98
N SER A 250 19.78 -8.97 6.12
CA SER A 250 20.97 -9.48 6.84
C SER A 250 21.44 -10.85 6.40
N ILE A 251 20.58 -11.69 5.81
CA ILE A 251 20.85 -13.10 5.47
C ILE A 251 22.05 -13.28 4.50
N GLY A 252 22.44 -12.24 3.79
CA GLY A 252 23.62 -12.31 2.90
C GLY A 252 24.98 -12.40 3.61
N GLY A 253 25.05 -12.34 4.95
CA GLY A 253 26.35 -12.28 5.65
C GLY A 253 26.41 -12.75 7.10
N SER A 254 25.32 -13.17 7.74
CA SER A 254 25.30 -13.52 9.16
C SER A 254 24.57 -14.83 9.45
N LYS A 255 24.99 -15.56 10.48
CA LYS A 255 24.28 -16.73 11.00
C LYS A 255 22.85 -16.37 11.38
N VAL A 256 21.90 -16.99 10.72
CA VAL A 256 20.48 -16.95 11.08
C VAL A 256 20.29 -17.78 12.36
N SER A 257 19.40 -17.35 13.25
CA SER A 257 19.04 -18.12 14.45
C SER A 257 18.53 -19.52 14.07
N ASP A 258 18.67 -20.48 15.00
CA ASP A 258 18.36 -21.92 14.79
C ASP A 258 16.94 -22.27 14.32
N THR A 259 16.08 -21.30 14.13
CA THR A 259 14.67 -21.46 13.71
C THR A 259 14.39 -21.08 12.26
N VAL A 260 15.38 -20.56 11.55
CA VAL A 260 15.22 -20.17 10.12
C VAL A 260 16.33 -20.84 9.31
N TYR A 261 15.94 -21.71 8.41
CA TYR A 261 16.88 -22.44 7.53
C TYR A 261 16.82 -21.85 6.13
N MET A 262 18.00 -21.57 5.56
CA MET A 262 18.16 -21.24 4.16
C MET A 262 18.72 -22.44 3.41
N GLU A 263 17.99 -22.95 2.43
CA GLU A 263 18.47 -24.00 1.54
C GLU A 263 19.55 -23.43 0.60
N LYS A 264 20.37 -24.31 0.01
CA LYS A 264 21.46 -23.93 -0.91
C LYS A 264 20.98 -23.13 -2.14
N ASP A 265 19.70 -23.23 -2.47
CA ASP A 265 19.03 -22.48 -3.55
C ASP A 265 18.47 -21.10 -3.11
N GLY A 266 18.71 -20.69 -1.87
CA GLY A 266 18.22 -19.43 -1.32
C GLY A 266 16.77 -19.46 -0.80
N THR A 267 16.14 -20.64 -0.73
CA THR A 267 14.80 -20.78 -0.15
C THR A 267 14.86 -20.74 1.37
N ILE A 268 14.03 -19.89 1.99
CA ILE A 268 13.92 -19.78 3.45
C ILE A 268 12.77 -20.66 3.93
N LYS A 269 13.05 -21.55 4.86
CA LYS A 269 12.04 -22.28 5.67
C LYS A 269 12.04 -21.70 7.08
N MET A 270 10.86 -21.33 7.54
CA MET A 270 10.58 -20.87 8.90
C MET A 270 9.89 -21.98 9.69
#